data_66952251870554578ffca8afd76125b5
#
_entry.id   66952251870554578ffca8afd76125b5
#
_cell.length_a   1.000
_cell.length_b   1.000
_cell.length_c   1.000
_cell.angle_alpha   90.00
_cell.angle_beta   90.00
_cell.angle_gamma   90.00
#
_symmetry.space_group_name_H-M   'P 1'
#
loop_
_entity.id
_entity.type
_entity.pdbx_description
1 polymer ?
#
loop_
_entity_poly.entity_id
_entity_poly.type
_entity_poly.pdbx_seq_one_letter_code
_entity_poly.pdbx_strand_id
1 'polypeptide(L)'
;TLTRVYRRIFRIDVTHNICETLRGGYIRSRDEVKHDCLGDYMKDMTMGGEIFPDDVDRVRKCLSPEFLIKYFANGHDRFTIRYKRKMDMVYRWVMTEVIPTADYREDNKVFYLYTRDIHEEYSESIEKQELLEFYSYKDALTHLGNRNAFNILCDAYADRKDKRSVGFVFNDVNKLKYVNDHYGHKEGDLYLQRVSQMLAQHFGENACYRISGDEFVVIIMDITEQSFNSMIARYKEVID
;
A
#
# COMPACT_ATOMS: atom_id res chain seq x y z
N THR A 1 30.87 -8.79 -2.67
CA THR A 1 30.91 -9.88 -1.68
C THR A 1 29.58 -9.90 -0.93
N LEU A 2 28.89 -11.04 -0.93
CA LEU A 2 27.58 -11.31 -0.31
C LEU A 2 27.47 -10.78 1.14
N THR A 3 28.60 -10.74 1.85
CA THR A 3 28.67 -10.33 3.25
C THR A 3 28.41 -8.85 3.55
N ARG A 4 28.40 -7.94 2.55
CA ARG A 4 28.07 -6.52 2.77
C ARG A 4 26.58 -6.21 2.64
N VAL A 5 25.83 -7.05 1.93
CA VAL A 5 24.42 -6.83 1.60
C VAL A 5 23.49 -7.43 2.65
N TYR A 6 23.83 -8.63 3.16
CA TYR A 6 22.94 -9.31 4.10
C TYR A 6 23.34 -9.04 5.55
N ARG A 7 22.39 -8.53 6.35
CA ARG A 7 22.61 -8.25 7.78
C ARG A 7 22.51 -9.49 8.64
N ARG A 8 21.68 -10.49 8.21
CA ARG A 8 21.49 -11.75 8.96
C ARG A 8 21.51 -12.91 7.98
N ILE A 9 22.16 -13.99 8.39
CA ILE A 9 22.19 -15.26 7.67
C ILE A 9 21.96 -16.36 8.67
N PHE A 10 20.94 -17.18 8.44
CA PHE A 10 20.62 -18.35 9.23
C PHE A 10 20.71 -19.58 8.38
N ARG A 11 21.12 -20.70 8.98
CA ARG A 11 20.99 -22.04 8.44
C ARG A 11 19.94 -22.75 9.27
N ILE A 12 18.89 -23.24 8.64
CA ILE A 12 17.82 -23.99 9.24
C ILE A 12 17.88 -25.41 8.72
N ASP A 13 18.09 -26.37 9.61
CA ASP A 13 18.04 -27.80 9.35
C ASP A 13 16.75 -28.36 9.94
N VAL A 14 15.74 -28.51 9.10
CA VAL A 14 14.42 -29.00 9.52
C VAL A 14 14.48 -30.50 9.83
N THR A 15 15.36 -31.25 9.15
CA THR A 15 15.52 -32.69 9.38
C THR A 15 16.00 -32.99 10.79
N HIS A 16 16.96 -32.21 11.29
CA HIS A 16 17.56 -32.39 12.61
C HIS A 16 17.03 -31.42 13.66
N ASN A 17 16.08 -30.54 13.27
CA ASN A 17 15.50 -29.50 14.14
C ASN A 17 16.53 -28.52 14.71
N ILE A 18 17.50 -28.07 13.87
CA ILE A 18 18.61 -27.18 14.26
C ILE A 18 18.46 -25.84 13.56
N CYS A 19 18.70 -24.74 14.27
CA CYS A 19 18.83 -23.41 13.71
C CYS A 19 20.19 -22.81 14.11
N GLU A 20 20.97 -22.39 13.13
CA GLU A 20 22.32 -21.82 13.31
C GLU A 20 22.33 -20.38 12.78
N THR A 21 22.84 -19.46 13.59
CA THR A 21 23.10 -18.08 13.17
C THR A 21 24.50 -18.01 12.57
N LEU A 22 24.60 -17.85 11.27
CA LEU A 22 25.88 -17.72 10.56
C LEU A 22 26.39 -16.28 10.56
N ARG A 23 25.47 -15.29 10.65
CA ARG A 23 25.79 -13.86 10.71
C ARG A 23 24.64 -13.06 11.31
N GLY A 24 25.01 -12.03 12.14
CA GLY A 24 24.10 -10.95 12.52
C GLY A 24 23.07 -11.33 13.56
N GLY A 25 23.41 -12.09 14.58
CA GLY A 25 22.69 -12.12 15.84
C GLY A 25 22.97 -10.83 16.62
N TYR A 26 22.07 -10.41 17.52
CA TYR A 26 22.43 -9.55 18.63
C TYR A 26 23.59 -10.25 19.36
N ILE A 27 24.78 -9.62 19.34
CA ILE A 27 25.92 -10.14 20.08
C ILE A 27 25.63 -9.95 21.58
N ARG A 28 24.89 -10.86 22.16
CA ARG A 28 25.05 -11.18 23.55
C ARG A 28 26.15 -12.22 23.60
N SER A 29 27.39 -11.75 23.81
CA SER A 29 28.61 -12.55 23.98
C SER A 29 28.97 -13.53 22.84
N ARG A 30 30.24 -13.81 22.69
CA ARG A 30 30.90 -14.61 21.66
C ARG A 30 30.52 -16.11 21.60
N ASP A 31 29.46 -16.52 22.26
CA ASP A 31 29.00 -17.89 22.20
C ASP A 31 27.95 -18.00 21.05
N GLU A 32 28.24 -18.86 20.10
CA GLU A 32 27.35 -19.29 19.06
C GLU A 32 26.04 -19.73 19.70
N VAL A 33 24.98 -18.92 19.56
CA VAL A 33 23.66 -19.29 20.06
C VAL A 33 23.12 -20.33 19.08
N LYS A 34 23.36 -21.58 19.37
CA LYS A 34 22.58 -22.68 18.82
C LYS A 34 21.22 -22.66 19.50
N HIS A 35 20.19 -22.30 18.78
CA HIS A 35 18.86 -22.63 19.21
C HIS A 35 18.68 -24.12 19.03
N ASP A 36 18.53 -24.86 20.12
CA ASP A 36 18.36 -26.32 20.11
C ASP A 36 17.06 -26.76 19.42
N CYS A 37 16.19 -25.80 19.04
CA CYS A 37 14.91 -26.05 18.41
C CYS A 37 14.51 -24.91 17.46
N LEU A 38 14.12 -25.26 16.24
CA LEU A 38 13.59 -24.32 15.27
C LEU A 38 12.32 -23.60 15.79
N GLY A 39 11.51 -24.30 16.58
CA GLY A 39 10.33 -23.72 17.23
C GLY A 39 10.68 -22.58 18.20
N ASP A 40 11.74 -22.71 18.97
CA ASP A 40 12.21 -21.66 19.90
C ASP A 40 12.74 -20.46 19.13
N TYR A 41 13.50 -20.66 18.06
CA TYR A 41 13.94 -19.59 17.17
C TYR A 41 12.75 -18.80 16.57
N MET A 42 11.74 -19.52 16.07
CA MET A 42 10.55 -18.89 15.51
C MET A 42 9.75 -18.13 16.57
N LYS A 43 9.67 -18.68 17.78
CA LYS A 43 9.01 -18.05 18.92
C LYS A 43 9.75 -16.77 19.35
N ASP A 44 11.05 -16.83 19.52
CA ASP A 44 11.87 -15.68 19.89
C ASP A 44 11.81 -14.58 18.85
N MET A 45 11.88 -14.95 17.56
CA MET A 45 11.78 -14.00 16.45
C MET A 45 10.43 -13.29 16.42
N THR A 46 9.33 -13.99 16.76
CA THR A 46 7.97 -13.44 16.65
C THR A 46 7.44 -12.84 17.95
N MET A 47 7.86 -13.33 19.12
CA MET A 47 7.39 -12.85 20.43
C MET A 47 8.27 -11.75 21.02
N GLY A 48 9.51 -11.61 20.57
CA GLY A 48 10.45 -10.60 21.07
C GLY A 48 10.14 -9.15 20.67
N GLY A 49 9.01 -8.89 19.98
CA GLY A 49 8.62 -7.54 19.51
C GLY A 49 9.53 -7.00 18.41
N GLU A 50 10.33 -7.85 17.79
CA GLU A 50 11.23 -7.46 16.70
C GLU A 50 10.50 -7.34 15.36
N ILE A 51 9.39 -8.06 15.18
CA ILE A 51 8.53 -7.98 13.98
C ILE A 51 7.37 -7.04 14.26
N PHE A 52 7.01 -6.23 13.26
CA PHE A 52 5.85 -5.35 13.36
C PHE A 52 4.58 -6.17 13.63
N PRO A 53 3.70 -5.76 14.56
CA PRO A 53 2.57 -6.58 15.00
C PRO A 53 1.72 -7.16 13.88
N ASP A 54 1.40 -6.36 12.85
CA ASP A 54 0.57 -6.80 11.73
C ASP A 54 1.27 -7.84 10.81
N ASP A 55 2.59 -7.92 10.88
CA ASP A 55 3.39 -8.86 10.09
C ASP A 55 3.63 -10.20 10.79
N VAL A 56 3.43 -10.29 12.12
CA VAL A 56 3.82 -11.45 12.94
C VAL A 56 3.21 -12.75 12.44
N ASP A 57 1.89 -12.79 12.24
CA ASP A 57 1.21 -14.03 11.84
C ASP A 57 1.59 -14.46 10.42
N ARG A 58 1.74 -13.50 9.52
CA ARG A 58 2.19 -13.75 8.15
C ARG A 58 3.61 -14.29 8.12
N VAL A 59 4.54 -13.68 8.86
CA VAL A 59 5.94 -14.14 8.94
C VAL A 59 6.02 -15.52 9.57
N ARG A 60 5.31 -15.76 10.69
CA ARG A 60 5.26 -17.05 11.35
C ARG A 60 4.79 -18.15 10.40
N LYS A 61 3.71 -17.90 9.65
CA LYS A 61 3.16 -18.85 8.68
C LYS A 61 4.12 -19.13 7.55
N CYS A 62 4.68 -18.07 6.93
CA CYS A 62 5.49 -18.18 5.71
C CYS A 62 6.91 -18.71 5.96
N LEU A 63 7.46 -18.56 7.16
CA LEU A 63 8.75 -19.11 7.54
C LEU A 63 8.64 -20.40 8.37
N SER A 64 7.44 -20.96 8.53
CA SER A 64 7.28 -22.25 9.21
C SER A 64 7.90 -23.40 8.40
N PRO A 65 8.44 -24.43 9.06
CA PRO A 65 8.98 -25.60 8.39
C PRO A 65 8.00 -26.25 7.42
N GLU A 66 6.74 -26.38 7.84
CA GLU A 66 5.69 -27.01 7.05
C GLU A 66 5.42 -26.24 5.76
N PHE A 67 5.38 -24.91 5.84
CA PHE A 67 5.20 -24.07 4.68
C PHE A 67 6.39 -24.18 3.71
N LEU A 68 7.61 -24.06 4.23
CA LEU A 68 8.83 -24.09 3.41
C LEU A 68 9.00 -25.45 2.71
N ILE A 69 8.79 -26.56 3.42
CA ILE A 69 8.85 -27.90 2.82
C ILE A 69 7.85 -28.03 1.68
N LYS A 70 6.59 -27.65 1.92
CA LYS A 70 5.53 -27.72 0.90
C LYS A 70 5.82 -26.82 -0.29
N TYR A 71 6.34 -25.62 -0.04
CA TYR A 71 6.67 -24.65 -1.09
C TYR A 71 7.77 -25.18 -2.02
N PHE A 72 8.87 -25.68 -1.45
CA PHE A 72 10.00 -26.19 -2.22
C PHE A 72 9.74 -27.58 -2.84
N ALA A 73 8.85 -28.37 -2.27
CA ALA A 73 8.40 -29.63 -2.91
C ALA A 73 7.65 -29.39 -4.23
N ASN A 74 7.11 -28.21 -4.47
CA ASN A 74 6.48 -27.82 -5.73
C ASN A 74 7.48 -27.33 -6.80
N GLY A 75 8.79 -27.51 -6.59
CA GLY A 75 9.83 -27.20 -7.58
C GLY A 75 10.28 -25.74 -7.61
N HIS A 76 9.94 -24.96 -6.59
CA HIS A 76 10.47 -23.59 -6.46
C HIS A 76 11.93 -23.63 -5.97
N ASP A 77 12.74 -22.70 -6.47
CA ASP A 77 14.16 -22.58 -6.11
C ASP A 77 14.44 -21.52 -5.05
N ARG A 78 13.49 -20.61 -4.81
CA ARG A 78 13.61 -19.48 -3.90
C ARG A 78 12.25 -19.07 -3.34
N PHE A 79 12.21 -18.71 -2.07
CA PHE A 79 11.09 -18.02 -1.43
C PHE A 79 11.52 -16.66 -0.91
N THR A 80 10.68 -15.63 -1.06
CA THR A 80 10.98 -14.28 -0.60
C THR A 80 9.80 -13.70 0.17
N ILE A 81 10.08 -13.10 1.33
CA ILE A 81 9.09 -12.40 2.13
C ILE A 81 9.62 -11.03 2.55
N ARG A 82 8.77 -9.99 2.45
CA ARG A 82 9.04 -8.64 2.94
C ARG A 82 8.19 -8.37 4.16
N TYR A 83 8.77 -7.78 5.20
CA TYR A 83 8.08 -7.44 6.44
C TYR A 83 8.82 -6.33 7.17
N LYS A 84 8.15 -5.69 8.15
CA LYS A 84 8.79 -4.69 8.99
C LYS A 84 9.41 -5.35 10.20
N ARG A 85 10.69 -5.01 10.45
CA ARG A 85 11.45 -5.48 11.61
C ARG A 85 12.06 -4.31 12.36
N LYS A 86 12.09 -4.40 13.70
CA LYS A 86 12.69 -3.41 14.58
C LYS A 86 14.22 -3.44 14.47
N MET A 87 14.78 -2.29 14.14
CA MET A 87 16.22 -2.06 14.01
C MET A 87 16.51 -0.70 14.66
N ASP A 88 17.41 -0.68 15.65
CA ASP A 88 17.77 0.55 16.37
C ASP A 88 16.53 1.34 16.88
N MET A 89 15.56 0.62 17.47
CA MET A 89 14.29 1.12 18.01
C MET A 89 13.26 1.59 16.96
N VAL A 90 13.55 1.50 15.67
CA VAL A 90 12.64 1.87 14.56
C VAL A 90 12.28 0.63 13.74
N TYR A 91 11.05 0.56 13.25
CA TYR A 91 10.64 -0.48 12.31
C TYR A 91 11.09 -0.11 10.89
N ARG A 92 11.89 -1.00 10.30
CA ARG A 92 12.40 -0.88 8.93
C ARG A 92 11.92 -2.04 8.07
N TRP A 93 11.73 -1.81 6.80
CA TRP A 93 11.44 -2.87 5.86
C TRP A 93 12.67 -3.77 5.67
N VAL A 94 12.47 -5.06 5.80
CA VAL A 94 13.47 -6.08 5.52
C VAL A 94 12.93 -7.08 4.52
N MET A 95 13.83 -7.70 3.77
CA MET A 95 13.53 -8.83 2.89
C MET A 95 14.29 -10.04 3.37
N THR A 96 13.57 -11.14 3.58
CA THR A 96 14.17 -12.45 3.86
C THR A 96 13.99 -13.34 2.63
N GLU A 97 15.10 -13.82 2.10
CA GLU A 97 15.16 -14.84 1.06
C GLU A 97 15.46 -16.19 1.70
N VAL A 98 14.70 -17.21 1.34
CA VAL A 98 14.94 -18.59 1.74
C VAL A 98 15.35 -19.36 0.53
N ILE A 99 16.48 -20.05 0.62
CA ILE A 99 17.06 -20.85 -0.46
C ILE A 99 17.41 -22.25 0.09
N PRO A 100 16.94 -23.33 -0.54
CA PRO A 100 17.37 -24.68 -0.16
C PRO A 100 18.86 -24.88 -0.45
N THR A 101 19.53 -25.75 0.30
CA THR A 101 20.90 -26.14 0.04
C THR A 101 21.01 -26.95 -1.27
N ALA A 102 22.20 -27.00 -1.84
CA ALA A 102 22.43 -27.76 -3.09
C ALA A 102 22.15 -29.27 -2.95
N ASP A 103 22.25 -29.79 -1.74
CA ASP A 103 21.97 -31.17 -1.37
C ASP A 103 20.57 -31.37 -0.75
N TYR A 104 19.66 -30.38 -0.94
CA TYR A 104 18.28 -30.47 -0.49
C TYR A 104 17.56 -31.65 -1.16
N ARG A 105 16.98 -32.50 -0.32
CA ARG A 105 16.23 -33.69 -0.73
C ARG A 105 15.27 -34.12 0.38
N GLU A 106 14.51 -35.17 0.16
CA GLU A 106 13.47 -35.60 1.09
C GLU A 106 13.99 -35.94 2.50
N ASP A 107 15.19 -36.52 2.58
CA ASP A 107 15.88 -36.87 3.83
C ASP A 107 16.88 -35.79 4.33
N ASN A 108 17.03 -34.66 3.62
CA ASN A 108 17.92 -33.56 3.98
C ASN A 108 17.27 -32.21 3.65
N LYS A 109 16.48 -31.71 4.58
CA LYS A 109 15.70 -30.47 4.42
C LYS A 109 16.39 -29.29 5.10
N VAL A 110 17.41 -28.76 4.44
CA VAL A 110 18.22 -27.64 4.93
C VAL A 110 18.01 -26.40 4.06
N PHE A 111 17.84 -25.26 4.72
CA PHE A 111 17.62 -23.97 4.08
C PHE A 111 18.59 -22.93 4.61
N TYR A 112 18.98 -21.98 3.77
CA TYR A 112 19.57 -20.71 4.16
C TYR A 112 18.55 -19.59 4.12
N LEU A 113 18.50 -18.77 5.16
CA LEU A 113 17.70 -17.56 5.24
C LEU A 113 18.64 -16.35 5.21
N TYR A 114 18.47 -15.51 4.20
CA TYR A 114 19.25 -14.29 4.01
C TYR A 114 18.35 -13.08 4.23
N THR A 115 18.61 -12.31 5.28
CA THR A 115 17.84 -11.09 5.56
C THR A 115 18.65 -9.84 5.28
N ARG A 116 18.12 -8.95 4.43
CA ARG A 116 18.70 -7.63 4.16
C ARG A 116 17.71 -6.51 4.47
N ASP A 117 18.24 -5.35 4.82
CA ASP A 117 17.50 -4.11 4.94
C ASP A 117 17.17 -3.61 3.52
N ILE A 118 15.90 -3.33 3.28
CA ILE A 118 15.39 -2.79 2.00
C ILE A 118 14.60 -1.50 2.22
N HIS A 119 14.75 -0.88 3.41
CA HIS A 119 13.84 0.19 3.83
C HIS A 119 13.86 1.36 2.86
N GLU A 120 15.04 1.84 2.50
CA GLU A 120 15.18 2.99 1.61
C GLU A 120 14.62 2.68 0.22
N GLU A 121 15.10 1.60 -0.43
CA GLU A 121 14.65 1.19 -1.76
C GLU A 121 13.13 0.91 -1.82
N TYR A 122 12.59 0.27 -0.78
CA TYR A 122 11.19 -0.15 -0.76
C TYR A 122 10.25 0.97 -0.37
N SER A 123 10.65 1.86 0.55
CA SER A 123 9.86 3.05 0.91
C SER A 123 9.74 4.01 -0.26
N GLU A 124 10.83 4.30 -0.96
CA GLU A 124 10.80 5.11 -2.19
C GLU A 124 9.89 4.50 -3.26
N SER A 125 9.91 3.17 -3.40
CA SER A 125 9.05 2.47 -4.37
C SER A 125 7.56 2.57 -3.99
N ILE A 126 7.22 2.44 -2.71
CA ILE A 126 5.84 2.58 -2.22
C ILE A 126 5.36 4.01 -2.42
N GLU A 127 6.13 5.01 -1.96
CA GLU A 127 5.79 6.42 -2.11
C GLU A 127 5.56 6.80 -3.57
N LYS A 128 6.43 6.31 -4.46
CA LYS A 128 6.27 6.52 -5.90
C LYS A 128 5.01 5.86 -6.45
N GLN A 129 4.68 4.66 -5.99
CA GLN A 129 3.48 3.95 -6.43
C GLN A 129 2.21 4.64 -5.93
N GLU A 130 2.18 5.06 -4.66
CA GLU A 130 1.06 5.81 -4.08
C GLU A 130 0.87 7.16 -4.80
N LEU A 131 1.96 7.83 -5.14
CA LEU A 131 1.92 9.07 -5.90
C LEU A 131 1.39 8.86 -7.33
N LEU A 132 1.83 7.81 -8.00
CA LEU A 132 1.32 7.44 -9.34
C LEU A 132 -0.17 7.08 -9.29
N GLU A 133 -0.60 6.35 -8.28
CA GLU A 133 -2.01 6.01 -8.07
C GLU A 133 -2.82 7.26 -7.78
N PHE A 134 -2.34 8.13 -6.90
CA PHE A 134 -2.96 9.42 -6.63
C PHE A 134 -3.18 10.23 -7.92
N TYR A 135 -2.13 10.47 -8.72
CA TYR A 135 -2.26 11.23 -9.97
C TYR A 135 -3.06 10.51 -11.07
N SER A 136 -3.21 9.19 -10.96
CA SER A 136 -4.06 8.44 -11.89
C SER A 136 -5.55 8.72 -11.70
N TYR A 137 -6.00 9.05 -10.47
CA TYR A 137 -7.42 9.20 -10.12
C TYR A 137 -7.79 10.56 -9.56
N LYS A 138 -6.84 11.39 -9.17
CA LYS A 138 -7.07 12.72 -8.58
C LYS A 138 -6.59 13.84 -9.52
N ASP A 139 -7.28 14.98 -9.47
CA ASP A 139 -6.83 16.22 -10.10
C ASP A 139 -5.75 16.88 -9.24
N ALA A 140 -4.61 17.22 -9.84
CA ALA A 140 -3.44 17.70 -9.12
C ALA A 140 -3.66 19.06 -8.42
N LEU A 141 -4.57 19.91 -8.94
CA LEU A 141 -4.85 21.23 -8.39
C LEU A 141 -5.89 21.19 -7.29
N THR A 142 -6.96 20.41 -7.49
CA THR A 142 -8.17 20.45 -6.64
C THR A 142 -8.28 19.26 -5.72
N HIS A 143 -7.50 18.20 -5.94
CA HIS A 143 -7.52 16.91 -5.26
C HIS A 143 -8.85 16.14 -5.36
N LEU A 144 -9.83 16.65 -6.09
CA LEU A 144 -11.05 15.91 -6.44
C LEU A 144 -10.74 14.76 -7.41
N GLY A 145 -11.72 13.90 -7.69
CA GLY A 145 -11.58 12.93 -8.78
C GLY A 145 -11.25 13.62 -10.10
N ASN A 146 -10.35 13.06 -10.90
CA ASN A 146 -10.05 13.57 -12.23
C ASN A 146 -10.99 12.93 -13.29
N ARG A 147 -10.83 13.32 -14.55
CA ARG A 147 -11.59 12.76 -15.69
C ARG A 147 -11.47 11.23 -15.78
N ASN A 148 -10.30 10.67 -15.49
CA ASN A 148 -10.10 9.22 -15.53
C ASN A 148 -10.94 8.50 -14.47
N ALA A 149 -10.90 9.00 -13.23
CA ALA A 149 -11.73 8.46 -12.14
C ALA A 149 -13.24 8.54 -12.47
N PHE A 150 -13.67 9.66 -13.07
CA PHE A 150 -15.03 9.84 -13.54
C PHE A 150 -15.42 8.80 -14.61
N ASN A 151 -14.59 8.58 -15.63
CA ASN A 151 -14.85 7.62 -16.69
C ASN A 151 -14.96 6.19 -16.15
N ILE A 152 -14.03 5.79 -15.27
CA ILE A 152 -14.05 4.46 -14.61
C ILE A 152 -15.34 4.26 -13.82
N LEU A 153 -15.81 5.30 -13.11
CA LEU A 153 -17.07 5.23 -12.39
C LEU A 153 -18.27 5.04 -13.35
N CYS A 154 -18.29 5.80 -14.47
CA CYS A 154 -19.32 5.68 -15.49
C CYS A 154 -19.35 4.29 -16.12
N ASP A 155 -18.20 3.74 -16.48
CA ASP A 155 -18.07 2.41 -17.06
C ASP A 155 -18.55 1.32 -16.08
N ALA A 156 -18.08 1.41 -14.82
CA ALA A 156 -18.51 0.50 -13.76
C ALA A 156 -20.03 0.57 -13.49
N TYR A 157 -20.64 1.75 -13.69
CA TYR A 157 -22.10 1.92 -13.56
C TYR A 157 -22.86 1.36 -14.78
N ALA A 158 -22.32 1.53 -15.98
CA ALA A 158 -22.92 1.01 -17.21
C ALA A 158 -23.01 -0.51 -17.22
N ASP A 159 -22.02 -1.18 -16.64
CA ASP A 159 -21.95 -2.65 -16.55
C ASP A 159 -22.86 -3.26 -15.46
N ARG A 160 -23.44 -2.43 -14.59
CA ARG A 160 -24.31 -2.91 -13.51
C ARG A 160 -25.66 -3.40 -14.04
N LYS A 161 -26.08 -4.56 -13.52
CA LYS A 161 -27.40 -5.14 -13.80
C LYS A 161 -28.53 -4.49 -12.97
N ASP A 162 -28.21 -3.98 -11.79
CA ASP A 162 -29.11 -3.24 -10.89
C ASP A 162 -28.99 -1.74 -11.19
N LYS A 163 -29.94 -1.20 -11.91
CA LYS A 163 -30.03 0.24 -12.19
C LYS A 163 -30.54 0.97 -10.95
N ARG A 164 -29.61 1.52 -10.16
CA ARG A 164 -29.93 2.41 -9.04
C ARG A 164 -30.04 3.85 -9.54
N SER A 165 -30.80 4.67 -8.81
CA SER A 165 -30.94 6.09 -9.14
C SER A 165 -29.63 6.85 -8.95
N VAL A 166 -29.30 7.74 -9.87
CA VAL A 166 -28.10 8.57 -9.85
C VAL A 166 -28.49 10.03 -9.99
N GLY A 167 -28.01 10.86 -9.07
CA GLY A 167 -28.04 12.31 -9.21
C GLY A 167 -26.79 12.79 -9.92
N PHE A 168 -26.94 13.64 -10.91
CA PHE A 168 -25.85 14.21 -11.69
C PHE A 168 -25.93 15.74 -11.68
N VAL A 169 -24.83 16.41 -11.34
CA VAL A 169 -24.72 17.87 -11.39
C VAL A 169 -23.50 18.25 -12.23
N PHE A 170 -23.71 19.06 -13.24
CA PHE A 170 -22.64 19.64 -14.03
C PHE A 170 -22.44 21.09 -13.59
N ASN A 171 -21.23 21.47 -13.29
CA ASN A 171 -20.84 22.82 -12.89
C ASN A 171 -19.73 23.34 -13.82
N ASP A 172 -19.92 24.53 -14.31
CA ASP A 172 -18.94 25.31 -15.05
C ASP A 172 -18.58 26.56 -14.23
N VAL A 173 -17.27 26.84 -14.07
CA VAL A 173 -16.82 27.97 -13.25
C VAL A 173 -16.81 29.25 -14.06
N ASN A 174 -17.82 30.06 -13.83
CA ASN A 174 -17.98 31.34 -14.51
C ASN A 174 -16.78 32.26 -14.35
N LYS A 175 -16.42 32.96 -15.42
CA LYS A 175 -15.40 34.02 -15.44
C LYS A 175 -13.98 33.61 -15.07
N LEU A 176 -13.64 32.31 -15.11
CA LEU A 176 -12.26 31.86 -14.83
C LEU A 176 -11.25 32.58 -15.75
N LYS A 177 -11.58 32.72 -17.04
CA LYS A 177 -10.73 33.46 -17.99
C LYS A 177 -10.54 34.91 -17.55
N TYR A 178 -11.59 35.61 -17.13
CA TYR A 178 -11.48 36.98 -16.63
C TYR A 178 -10.55 37.06 -15.43
N VAL A 179 -10.66 36.14 -14.47
CA VAL A 179 -9.78 36.08 -13.30
C VAL A 179 -8.34 35.89 -13.73
N ASN A 180 -8.07 34.94 -14.65
CA ASN A 180 -6.73 34.67 -15.17
C ASN A 180 -6.12 35.89 -15.87
N ASP A 181 -6.90 36.57 -16.74
CA ASP A 181 -6.43 37.68 -17.52
C ASP A 181 -6.14 38.95 -16.69
N HIS A 182 -6.89 39.16 -15.58
CA HIS A 182 -6.77 40.35 -14.75
C HIS A 182 -5.90 40.16 -13.50
N TYR A 183 -5.90 38.96 -12.92
CA TYR A 183 -5.24 38.68 -11.63
C TYR A 183 -4.14 37.61 -11.74
N GLY A 184 -4.00 37.01 -12.93
CA GLY A 184 -3.00 35.98 -13.20
C GLY A 184 -3.46 34.57 -12.87
N HIS A 185 -2.79 33.58 -13.45
CA HIS A 185 -3.15 32.15 -13.32
C HIS A 185 -3.14 31.65 -11.89
N LYS A 186 -2.29 32.19 -10.99
CA LYS A 186 -2.29 31.80 -9.57
C LYS A 186 -3.61 32.10 -8.88
N GLU A 187 -4.23 33.24 -9.17
CA GLU A 187 -5.54 33.58 -8.62
C GLU A 187 -6.66 32.72 -9.22
N GLY A 188 -6.54 32.37 -10.51
CA GLY A 188 -7.42 31.40 -11.14
C GLY A 188 -7.33 30.02 -10.51
N ASP A 189 -6.13 29.54 -10.18
CA ASP A 189 -5.91 28.29 -9.48
C ASP A 189 -6.54 28.32 -8.08
N LEU A 190 -6.36 29.39 -7.32
CA LEU A 190 -7.00 29.59 -6.02
C LEU A 190 -8.54 29.62 -6.13
N TYR A 191 -9.06 30.24 -7.18
CA TYR A 191 -10.49 30.26 -7.46
C TYR A 191 -11.03 28.85 -7.70
N LEU A 192 -10.38 28.06 -8.53
CA LEU A 192 -10.73 26.65 -8.76
C LEU A 192 -10.66 25.79 -7.48
N GLN A 193 -9.63 26.01 -6.65
CA GLN A 193 -9.51 25.31 -5.36
C GLN A 193 -10.65 25.69 -4.39
N ARG A 194 -11.08 26.95 -4.34
CA ARG A 194 -12.23 27.38 -3.52
C ARG A 194 -13.54 26.73 -3.99
N VAL A 195 -13.77 26.69 -5.31
CA VAL A 195 -14.93 26.03 -5.91
C VAL A 195 -14.92 24.55 -5.58
N SER A 196 -13.76 23.88 -5.72
CA SER A 196 -13.63 22.46 -5.40
C SER A 196 -13.90 22.14 -3.93
N GLN A 197 -13.41 22.99 -3.01
CA GLN A 197 -13.68 22.86 -1.57
C GLN A 197 -15.18 23.03 -1.25
N MET A 198 -15.82 24.01 -1.88
CA MET A 198 -17.26 24.24 -1.71
C MET A 198 -18.08 23.04 -2.21
N LEU A 199 -17.74 22.47 -3.37
CA LEU A 199 -18.38 21.28 -3.90
C LEU A 199 -18.18 20.08 -2.98
N ALA A 200 -16.94 19.86 -2.50
CA ALA A 200 -16.60 18.77 -1.59
C ALA A 200 -17.33 18.87 -0.25
N GLN A 201 -17.46 20.09 0.31
CA GLN A 201 -18.19 20.34 1.55
C GLN A 201 -19.69 20.07 1.39
N HIS A 202 -20.26 20.38 0.24
CA HIS A 202 -21.70 20.24 0.02
C HIS A 202 -22.11 18.83 -0.39
N PHE A 203 -21.35 18.19 -1.29
CA PHE A 203 -21.72 16.90 -1.91
C PHE A 203 -20.85 15.71 -1.41
N GLY A 204 -19.75 15.98 -0.72
CA GLY A 204 -18.74 15.01 -0.35
C GLY A 204 -17.63 14.88 -1.41
N GLU A 205 -16.39 14.78 -0.98
CA GLU A 205 -15.20 14.75 -1.86
C GLU A 205 -15.27 13.61 -2.90
N ASN A 206 -15.72 12.43 -2.48
CA ASN A 206 -15.77 11.25 -3.33
C ASN A 206 -16.86 11.31 -4.42
N ALA A 207 -17.79 12.28 -4.32
CA ALA A 207 -18.83 12.50 -5.32
C ALA A 207 -18.41 13.51 -6.39
N CYS A 208 -17.30 14.25 -6.20
CA CYS A 208 -16.92 15.40 -7.00
C CYS A 208 -15.73 15.08 -7.92
N TYR A 209 -15.81 15.52 -9.16
CA TYR A 209 -14.82 15.29 -10.19
C TYR A 209 -14.54 16.59 -10.96
N ARG A 210 -13.26 16.86 -11.25
CA ARG A 210 -12.87 17.90 -12.21
C ARG A 210 -12.60 17.25 -13.56
N ILE A 211 -13.39 17.59 -14.56
CA ILE A 211 -13.35 16.93 -15.88
C ILE A 211 -12.42 17.67 -16.84
N SER A 212 -12.38 18.98 -16.73
CA SER A 212 -11.62 19.85 -17.60
C SER A 212 -11.32 21.17 -16.86
N GLY A 213 -10.58 22.09 -17.43
CA GLY A 213 -10.17 23.39 -16.90
C GLY A 213 -11.08 23.98 -15.81
N ASP A 214 -12.30 24.35 -16.18
CA ASP A 214 -13.33 24.98 -15.34
C ASP A 214 -14.57 24.10 -15.12
N GLU A 215 -14.57 22.87 -15.63
CA GLU A 215 -15.71 21.96 -15.60
C GLU A 215 -15.60 20.94 -14.43
N PHE A 216 -16.63 20.93 -13.59
CA PHE A 216 -16.78 19.98 -12.50
C PHE A 216 -18.07 19.17 -12.66
N VAL A 217 -18.00 17.92 -12.24
CA VAL A 217 -19.15 17.01 -12.20
C VAL A 217 -19.30 16.45 -10.79
N VAL A 218 -20.54 16.37 -10.34
CA VAL A 218 -20.91 15.67 -9.11
C VAL A 218 -21.79 14.48 -9.47
N ILE A 219 -21.45 13.30 -8.95
CA ILE A 219 -22.27 12.08 -9.08
C ILE A 219 -22.64 11.57 -7.70
N ILE A 220 -23.93 11.42 -7.46
CA ILE A 220 -24.46 10.91 -6.21
C ILE A 220 -25.22 9.62 -6.49
N MET A 221 -24.71 8.52 -5.98
CA MET A 221 -25.33 7.20 -6.16
C MET A 221 -26.44 6.97 -5.13
N ASP A 222 -27.40 6.15 -5.53
CA ASP A 222 -28.50 5.66 -4.66
C ASP A 222 -29.32 6.78 -3.99
N ILE A 223 -29.51 7.89 -4.69
CA ILE A 223 -30.25 9.04 -4.18
C ILE A 223 -31.68 9.07 -4.72
N THR A 224 -32.64 9.38 -3.84
CA THR A 224 -34.02 9.63 -4.30
C THR A 224 -34.14 11.00 -4.93
N GLU A 225 -35.11 11.17 -5.86
CA GLU A 225 -35.35 12.45 -6.52
C GLU A 225 -35.66 13.58 -5.50
N GLN A 226 -36.43 13.29 -4.46
CA GLN A 226 -36.74 14.26 -3.41
C GLN A 226 -35.47 14.71 -2.64
N SER A 227 -34.59 13.76 -2.26
CA SER A 227 -33.35 14.06 -1.56
C SER A 227 -32.39 14.85 -2.45
N PHE A 228 -32.31 14.47 -3.73
CA PHE A 228 -31.49 15.17 -4.71
C PHE A 228 -31.96 16.63 -4.90
N ASN A 229 -33.26 16.84 -5.13
CA ASN A 229 -33.82 18.18 -5.29
C ASN A 229 -33.60 19.06 -4.05
N SER A 230 -33.73 18.49 -2.85
CA SER A 230 -33.46 19.20 -1.60
C SER A 230 -31.97 19.57 -1.44
N MET A 231 -31.08 18.72 -1.91
CA MET A 231 -29.63 18.97 -1.91
C MET A 231 -29.26 20.07 -2.92
N ILE A 232 -29.84 20.02 -4.12
CA ILE A 232 -29.63 21.05 -5.15
C ILE A 232 -30.20 22.42 -4.70
N ALA A 233 -31.35 22.45 -4.03
CA ALA A 233 -31.90 23.70 -3.51
C ALA A 233 -30.92 24.39 -2.54
N ARG A 234 -30.38 23.62 -1.57
CA ARG A 234 -29.37 24.12 -0.65
C ARG A 234 -28.05 24.53 -1.33
N TYR A 235 -27.65 23.81 -2.38
CA TYR A 235 -26.46 24.17 -3.15
C TYR A 235 -26.62 25.51 -3.86
N LYS A 236 -27.79 25.77 -4.44
CA LYS A 236 -28.09 27.05 -5.11
C LYS A 236 -28.00 28.24 -4.15
N GLU A 237 -28.45 28.08 -2.90
CA GLU A 237 -28.32 29.14 -1.86
C GLU A 237 -26.87 29.50 -1.53
N VAL A 238 -25.93 28.61 -1.83
CA VAL A 238 -24.48 28.82 -1.56
C VAL A 238 -23.76 29.50 -2.73
N ILE A 239 -24.26 29.30 -3.96
CA ILE A 239 -23.60 29.83 -5.18
C ILE A 239 -24.18 31.17 -5.67
N ASP A 240 -25.38 31.56 -5.21
CA ASP A 240 -26.00 32.86 -5.43
C ASP A 240 -25.41 33.94 -4.48
#